data_9b3f8b548ae0d175fabb3a35e1d2df9c
#
_entry.id   9b3f8b548ae0d175fabb3a35e1d2df9c
#
_cell.length_a   1.000
_cell.length_b   1.000
_cell.length_c   1.000
_cell.angle_alpha   90.00
_cell.angle_beta   90.00
_cell.angle_gamma   90.00
#
_symmetry.space_group_name_H-M   'P 1'
#
loop_
_entity.id
_entity.type
_entity.pdbx_description
1 polymer ?
#
loop_
_entity_poly.entity_id
_entity_poly.type
_entity_poly.pdbx_seq_one_letter_code
_entity_poly.pdbx_strand_id
1 'polypeptide(L)'
;MPTESVPFLLYLWDYVTSNFLPLGNVQINLAFPSLIGNFAPAKKGITNKTENILAKKALLMILDVWGIGNKGKGDVIFNTPTPYMDYLQKNYPNSQLLACGENVGLPDGQMGNSEVGHLNIGAGRIVYQDLVKINRACADGSILKNPEIVNAYEYAQMNGKNVHLMGLTSNGGVHSSLDHLFKLIEISKEYNVQNTFVHCFMDGRDTDPKSGKGFIEQVTAKCAEVGNAAIASIVGRFYAMDRDKRWERVKTAYDLLVSAEGKQATDMVAAMQDSYDEGVTDEFILPINNSKVDGTIKEGDVVIFFNYRNDRAKELTIVLTQQDMPEQGMKTIPGLQYYCMTPYDASFKGVHILFPKENVTNTLGEYIASKGLKQLHTAETEKYAHVTFFFNGGREAPYEGEERILVASPKVATYDLKPEMSAYEVKDKLVAALKEDKYDFVVVNFANGDMVGHTGVYEAIEAAVKAVDTCVNEVVETAKEVGYETIIIADHGNADNALNSDGTPNTAHSLNAVPFIYVTENKDAKVENGVLADVAPSILHIMGLEQPADMTGKCLIK
;
A
#
# COMPACT_ATOMS: atom_id res chain seq x y z
N MET A 1 -45.83 11.35 19.37
CA MET A 1 -46.85 11.30 18.30
C MET A 1 -46.10 11.21 16.99
N PRO A 2 -46.60 10.48 16.01
CA PRO A 2 -45.88 9.34 15.47
C PRO A 2 -45.24 9.65 14.11
N THR A 3 -44.13 9.01 13.85
CA THR A 3 -43.75 8.11 12.74
C THR A 3 -44.51 8.24 11.43
N GLU A 4 -43.86 8.48 10.33
CA GLU A 4 -44.16 7.86 9.06
C GLU A 4 -42.90 7.65 8.23
N SER A 5 -42.60 6.39 8.01
CA SER A 5 -41.63 5.86 7.04
C SER A 5 -42.37 5.66 5.70
N VAL A 6 -41.79 6.11 4.58
CA VAL A 6 -42.28 5.78 3.23
C VAL A 6 -41.08 5.23 2.41
N PRO A 7 -41.25 4.15 1.65
CA PRO A 7 -40.16 3.34 1.14
C PRO A 7 -39.61 3.83 -0.22
N PHE A 8 -38.30 3.75 -0.33
CA PHE A 8 -37.50 4.15 -1.50
C PHE A 8 -37.36 3.00 -2.53
N LEU A 9 -38.47 2.38 -2.92
CA LEU A 9 -38.43 1.18 -3.78
C LEU A 9 -39.36 1.25 -5.02
N LEU A 10 -39.72 2.45 -5.51
CA LEU A 10 -40.65 2.59 -6.65
C LEU A 10 -40.12 3.45 -7.82
N TYR A 11 -38.80 3.76 -7.89
CA TYR A 11 -38.23 4.59 -8.98
C TYR A 11 -37.29 3.86 -9.95
N LEU A 12 -37.15 2.55 -9.83
CA LEU A 12 -36.24 1.77 -10.71
C LEU A 12 -36.94 0.91 -11.76
N TRP A 13 -38.29 0.89 -11.79
CA TRP A 13 -39.03 0.07 -12.75
C TRP A 13 -39.45 0.83 -14.03
N ASP A 14 -39.55 2.14 -14.00
CA ASP A 14 -40.02 2.94 -15.14
C ASP A 14 -38.92 3.40 -16.12
N TYR A 15 -37.64 3.17 -15.83
CA TYR A 15 -36.52 3.57 -16.72
C TYR A 15 -36.11 2.50 -17.73
N VAL A 16 -36.54 1.28 -17.59
CA VAL A 16 -36.18 0.14 -18.46
C VAL A 16 -37.15 -0.15 -19.58
N THR A 17 -38.37 0.42 -19.54
CA THR A 17 -39.43 0.08 -20.52
C THR A 17 -39.64 1.10 -21.64
N SER A 18 -38.89 2.20 -21.69
CA SER A 18 -39.18 3.29 -22.65
C SER A 18 -38.26 3.44 -23.87
N ASN A 19 -37.27 2.59 -24.05
CA ASN A 19 -36.30 2.78 -25.16
C ASN A 19 -35.88 1.50 -25.89
N PHE A 20 -36.85 0.72 -26.41
CA PHE A 20 -36.56 -0.20 -27.50
C PHE A 20 -37.75 -0.29 -28.48
N LEU A 21 -37.56 0.26 -29.69
CA LEU A 21 -38.43 0.08 -30.85
C LEU A 21 -38.24 -1.32 -31.46
N PRO A 22 -39.27 -1.94 -32.07
CA PRO A 22 -39.26 -3.34 -32.46
C PRO A 22 -38.66 -3.49 -33.87
N LEU A 23 -37.75 -4.43 -34.04
CA LEU A 23 -37.40 -4.97 -35.35
C LEU A 23 -37.81 -6.42 -35.45
N GLY A 24 -38.45 -6.67 -36.61
CA GLY A 24 -39.30 -7.80 -36.94
C GLY A 24 -38.71 -9.21 -36.92
N ASN A 25 -39.63 -10.13 -36.99
CA ASN A 25 -39.49 -11.58 -37.12
C ASN A 25 -38.53 -12.00 -38.23
N VAL A 26 -37.50 -12.77 -37.88
CA VAL A 26 -36.80 -13.64 -38.81
C VAL A 26 -36.78 -15.05 -38.21
N GLN A 27 -37.57 -15.93 -38.84
CA GLN A 27 -37.52 -17.38 -38.60
C GLN A 27 -36.29 -17.94 -39.34
N ILE A 28 -35.40 -18.60 -38.62
CA ILE A 28 -34.32 -19.42 -39.21
C ILE A 28 -34.67 -20.88 -38.95
N ASN A 29 -35.06 -21.58 -39.99
CA ASN A 29 -35.20 -23.02 -40.02
C ASN A 29 -33.79 -23.66 -40.17
N LEU A 30 -33.38 -24.40 -39.17
CA LEU A 30 -32.22 -25.28 -39.27
C LEU A 30 -32.73 -26.75 -39.37
N ALA A 31 -32.58 -27.32 -40.57
CA ALA A 31 -32.80 -28.72 -40.84
C ALA A 31 -31.57 -29.53 -40.41
N PHE A 32 -31.76 -30.52 -39.55
CA PHE A 32 -30.75 -31.52 -39.25
C PHE A 32 -30.95 -32.74 -40.18
N PRO A 33 -29.90 -33.27 -40.82
CA PRO A 33 -29.93 -34.60 -41.39
C PRO A 33 -29.51 -35.64 -40.34
N SER A 34 -30.39 -36.61 -40.13
CA SER A 34 -30.16 -37.81 -39.37
C SER A 34 -29.21 -38.78 -40.14
N LEU A 35 -28.12 -39.17 -39.52
CA LEU A 35 -27.33 -40.35 -39.90
C LEU A 35 -27.20 -41.26 -38.70
N ILE A 36 -28.00 -42.34 -38.74
CA ILE A 36 -27.94 -43.46 -37.82
C ILE A 36 -26.83 -44.40 -38.35
N GLY A 37 -25.81 -44.62 -37.58
CA GLY A 37 -24.77 -45.61 -37.80
C GLY A 37 -24.54 -46.41 -36.52
N ASN A 38 -24.98 -47.66 -36.52
CA ASN A 38 -24.78 -48.64 -35.45
C ASN A 38 -23.29 -48.92 -35.21
N PHE A 39 -22.82 -48.74 -33.98
CA PHE A 39 -21.63 -49.41 -33.48
C PHE A 39 -21.86 -49.95 -32.07
N ALA A 40 -21.61 -51.23 -31.91
CA ALA A 40 -21.71 -52.00 -30.69
C ALA A 40 -20.66 -51.57 -29.62
N PRO A 41 -20.91 -51.80 -28.32
CA PRO A 41 -20.09 -51.25 -27.24
C PRO A 41 -18.82 -52.05 -27.00
N ALA A 42 -17.67 -51.44 -27.17
CA ALA A 42 -16.40 -51.93 -26.63
C ALA A 42 -16.30 -51.51 -25.14
N LYS A 43 -16.50 -52.49 -24.25
CA LYS A 43 -16.15 -52.38 -22.85
C LYS A 43 -14.63 -52.25 -22.72
N LYS A 44 -14.11 -51.06 -22.36
CA LYS A 44 -12.87 -50.90 -21.60
C LYS A 44 -13.14 -49.90 -20.52
N GLY A 45 -13.25 -50.39 -19.29
CA GLY A 45 -13.35 -49.56 -18.10
C GLY A 45 -12.08 -48.74 -17.94
N ILE A 46 -12.22 -47.45 -18.15
CA ILE A 46 -11.34 -46.45 -17.53
C ILE A 46 -12.14 -45.96 -16.36
N THR A 47 -11.90 -46.55 -15.20
CA THR A 47 -12.26 -45.93 -13.94
C THR A 47 -11.38 -44.69 -13.79
N ASN A 48 -11.85 -43.53 -14.25
CA ASN A 48 -11.37 -42.29 -13.71
C ASN A 48 -11.73 -42.29 -12.21
N LYS A 49 -10.83 -42.78 -11.38
CA LYS A 49 -10.76 -42.34 -10.00
C LYS A 49 -10.36 -40.88 -10.07
N THR A 50 -11.33 -39.96 -10.17
CA THR A 50 -11.22 -38.69 -9.53
C THR A 50 -11.13 -39.00 -8.04
N GLU A 51 -9.92 -39.18 -7.54
CA GLU A 51 -9.67 -38.98 -6.13
C GLU A 51 -10.17 -37.55 -5.87
N ASN A 52 -11.28 -37.45 -5.18
CA ASN A 52 -11.61 -36.24 -4.44
C ASN A 52 -10.44 -36.05 -3.47
N ILE A 53 -9.43 -35.31 -3.88
CA ILE A 53 -8.45 -34.76 -2.96
C ILE A 53 -9.30 -33.81 -2.11
N LEU A 54 -9.76 -34.27 -0.94
CA LEU A 54 -10.32 -33.39 0.07
C LEU A 54 -9.27 -32.30 0.26
N ALA A 55 -9.65 -31.04 0.01
CA ALA A 55 -8.79 -29.91 0.24
C ALA A 55 -8.32 -30.00 1.71
N LYS A 56 -7.02 -29.99 1.93
CA LYS A 56 -6.46 -30.00 3.28
C LYS A 56 -6.79 -28.68 3.94
N LYS A 57 -7.06 -28.69 5.23
CA LYS A 57 -7.31 -27.50 6.00
C LYS A 57 -6.01 -26.80 6.36
N ALA A 58 -6.00 -25.49 6.30
CA ALA A 58 -4.84 -24.67 6.61
C ALA A 58 -5.11 -23.67 7.75
N LEU A 59 -4.18 -23.59 8.70
CA LEU A 59 -4.15 -22.58 9.75
C LEU A 59 -2.93 -21.68 9.53
N LEU A 60 -3.15 -20.37 9.50
CA LEU A 60 -2.11 -19.35 9.53
C LEU A 60 -2.10 -18.68 10.90
N MET A 61 -0.98 -18.79 11.62
CA MET A 61 -0.75 -18.08 12.89
C MET A 61 0.27 -16.97 12.68
N ILE A 62 -0.12 -15.76 12.99
CA ILE A 62 0.75 -14.58 12.95
C ILE A 62 1.06 -14.18 14.38
N LEU A 63 2.32 -14.39 14.80
CA LEU A 63 2.84 -13.97 16.08
C LEU A 63 3.43 -12.59 15.91
N ASP A 64 2.63 -11.55 16.13
CA ASP A 64 2.99 -10.17 15.84
C ASP A 64 4.32 -9.80 16.51
N VAL A 65 5.27 -9.26 15.73
CA VAL A 65 6.66 -8.89 16.08
C VAL A 65 7.61 -10.01 16.54
N TRP A 66 7.32 -11.27 16.26
CA TRP A 66 8.24 -12.36 16.59
C TRP A 66 9.41 -12.42 15.60
N GLY A 67 10.34 -11.44 15.69
CA GLY A 67 11.52 -11.36 14.83
C GLY A 67 12.61 -12.35 15.21
N ILE A 68 13.57 -12.54 14.32
CA ILE A 68 14.77 -13.34 14.53
C ILE A 68 15.92 -12.39 14.85
N GLY A 69 16.17 -12.20 16.15
CA GLY A 69 17.17 -11.26 16.64
C GLY A 69 18.61 -11.77 16.60
N ASN A 70 19.49 -10.97 17.20
CA ASN A 70 20.94 -11.21 17.21
C ASN A 70 21.42 -12.05 18.40
N LYS A 71 20.50 -12.57 19.22
CA LYS A 71 20.75 -13.32 20.46
C LYS A 71 21.51 -12.51 21.53
N GLY A 72 21.46 -11.19 21.42
CA GLY A 72 22.03 -10.26 22.40
C GLY A 72 21.08 -10.00 23.58
N LYS A 73 21.49 -9.08 24.48
CA LYS A 73 20.69 -8.72 25.65
C LYS A 73 19.33 -8.12 25.31
N GLY A 74 19.23 -7.42 24.17
CA GLY A 74 17.98 -6.81 23.71
C GLY A 74 17.02 -7.78 23.01
N ASP A 75 17.44 -9.01 22.72
CA ASP A 75 16.63 -10.03 22.09
C ASP A 75 15.79 -10.75 23.14
N VAL A 76 14.61 -10.20 23.45
CA VAL A 76 13.72 -10.75 24.49
C VAL A 76 13.22 -12.13 24.10
N ILE A 77 12.97 -12.37 22.82
CA ILE A 77 12.48 -13.67 22.32
C ILE A 77 13.52 -14.76 22.62
N PHE A 78 14.79 -14.50 22.27
CA PHE A 78 15.87 -15.45 22.53
C PHE A 78 16.15 -15.66 24.03
N ASN A 79 16.05 -14.59 24.83
CA ASN A 79 16.36 -14.64 26.26
C ASN A 79 15.19 -15.18 27.11
N THR A 80 14.00 -15.30 26.54
CA THR A 80 12.81 -15.81 27.23
C THR A 80 12.64 -17.31 26.93
N PRO A 81 12.46 -18.17 27.94
CA PRO A 81 12.12 -19.58 27.68
C PRO A 81 10.79 -19.71 26.94
N THR A 82 10.82 -20.27 25.74
CA THR A 82 9.67 -20.53 24.86
C THR A 82 9.68 -22.00 24.42
N PRO A 83 9.43 -22.94 25.38
CA PRO A 83 9.69 -24.36 25.17
C PRO A 83 8.92 -24.96 23.99
N TYR A 84 7.74 -24.43 23.68
CA TYR A 84 6.97 -24.98 22.58
C TYR A 84 7.43 -24.43 21.21
N MET A 85 7.74 -23.15 21.11
CA MET A 85 8.33 -22.58 19.89
C MET A 85 9.70 -23.20 19.61
N ASP A 86 10.54 -23.43 20.64
CA ASP A 86 11.81 -24.15 20.52
C ASP A 86 11.60 -25.58 20.00
N TYR A 87 10.57 -26.28 20.53
CA TYR A 87 10.19 -27.60 20.04
C TYR A 87 9.77 -27.57 18.57
N LEU A 88 8.96 -26.58 18.15
CA LEU A 88 8.52 -26.46 16.76
C LEU A 88 9.69 -26.20 15.82
N GLN A 89 10.55 -25.26 16.15
CA GLN A 89 11.73 -24.93 15.34
C GLN A 89 12.69 -26.13 15.18
N LYS A 90 12.80 -26.98 16.22
CA LYS A 90 13.67 -28.14 16.19
C LYS A 90 13.09 -29.30 15.41
N ASN A 91 11.77 -29.50 15.41
CA ASN A 91 11.14 -30.73 14.95
C ASN A 91 10.37 -30.59 13.62
N TYR A 92 10.12 -29.35 13.15
CA TYR A 92 9.38 -29.07 11.92
C TYR A 92 10.21 -28.28 10.91
N PRO A 93 9.91 -28.41 9.60
CA PRO A 93 10.54 -27.57 8.59
C PRO A 93 10.36 -26.10 8.92
N ASN A 94 11.46 -25.34 8.89
CA ASN A 94 11.41 -23.91 9.15
C ASN A 94 12.42 -23.14 8.30
N SER A 95 12.13 -21.87 8.06
CA SER A 95 12.92 -20.93 7.28
C SER A 95 12.68 -19.51 7.77
N GLN A 96 13.08 -18.51 6.99
CA GLN A 96 12.97 -17.09 7.33
C GLN A 96 12.27 -16.31 6.21
N LEU A 97 11.50 -15.29 6.60
CA LEU A 97 10.89 -14.33 5.70
C LEU A 97 11.50 -12.94 5.93
N LEU A 98 11.82 -12.24 4.82
CA LEU A 98 12.16 -10.82 4.89
C LEU A 98 10.86 -10.01 5.01
N ALA A 99 10.83 -9.12 6.01
CA ALA A 99 9.63 -8.38 6.43
C ALA A 99 9.83 -6.85 6.45
N CYS A 100 10.83 -6.32 5.74
CA CYS A 100 11.18 -4.90 5.74
C CYS A 100 11.60 -4.41 4.35
N GLY A 101 11.67 -3.09 4.17
CA GLY A 101 12.12 -2.46 2.96
C GLY A 101 11.33 -2.90 1.71
N GLU A 102 11.97 -2.98 0.57
CA GLU A 102 11.34 -3.35 -0.70
C GLU A 102 10.72 -4.75 -0.71
N ASN A 103 11.13 -5.63 0.21
CA ASN A 103 10.55 -6.97 0.35
C ASN A 103 9.06 -6.95 0.78
N VAL A 104 8.61 -5.83 1.29
CA VAL A 104 7.21 -5.58 1.66
C VAL A 104 6.63 -4.32 1.00
N GLY A 105 7.33 -3.78 -0.01
CA GLY A 105 6.88 -2.63 -0.77
C GLY A 105 7.14 -1.27 -0.12
N LEU A 106 7.99 -1.21 0.91
CA LEU A 106 8.47 0.00 1.57
C LEU A 106 9.83 0.44 0.99
N PRO A 107 10.25 1.70 1.19
CA PRO A 107 11.60 2.13 0.87
C PRO A 107 12.67 1.24 1.52
N ASP A 108 13.82 1.09 0.86
CA ASP A 108 14.94 0.34 1.40
C ASP A 108 15.37 0.89 2.78
N GLY A 109 15.70 -0.02 3.70
CA GLY A 109 16.05 0.34 5.08
C GLY A 109 14.88 0.77 5.97
N GLN A 110 13.63 0.80 5.48
CA GLN A 110 12.46 1.07 6.29
C GLN A 110 11.95 -0.22 6.94
N MET A 111 11.70 -0.15 8.26
CA MET A 111 11.12 -1.23 9.05
C MET A 111 9.70 -1.58 8.56
N GLY A 112 9.35 -2.86 8.59
CA GLY A 112 7.99 -3.32 8.37
C GLY A 112 7.02 -2.83 9.45
N ASN A 113 5.74 -2.98 9.18
CA ASN A 113 4.66 -2.72 10.12
C ASN A 113 3.48 -3.66 9.85
N SER A 114 2.56 -3.76 10.81
CA SER A 114 1.48 -4.74 10.71
C SER A 114 0.52 -4.48 9.54
N GLU A 115 0.26 -3.22 9.17
CA GLU A 115 -0.61 -2.87 8.03
C GLU A 115 -0.04 -3.43 6.71
N VAL A 116 1.21 -3.09 6.44
CA VAL A 116 1.92 -3.53 5.23
C VAL A 116 2.17 -5.03 5.25
N GLY A 117 2.56 -5.59 6.41
CA GLY A 117 2.81 -7.02 6.58
C GLY A 117 1.56 -7.85 6.25
N HIS A 118 0.43 -7.57 6.89
CA HIS A 118 -0.82 -8.30 6.66
C HIS A 118 -1.36 -8.10 5.25
N LEU A 119 -1.19 -6.90 4.66
CA LEU A 119 -1.55 -6.64 3.28
C LEU A 119 -0.78 -7.54 2.30
N ASN A 120 0.54 -7.65 2.45
CA ASN A 120 1.39 -8.50 1.61
C ASN A 120 1.08 -9.99 1.80
N ILE A 121 0.88 -10.43 3.05
CA ILE A 121 0.50 -11.81 3.38
C ILE A 121 -0.81 -12.18 2.69
N GLY A 122 -1.85 -11.36 2.82
CA GLY A 122 -3.15 -11.61 2.23
C GLY A 122 -3.18 -11.47 0.70
N ALA A 123 -2.41 -10.53 0.15
CA ALA A 123 -2.33 -10.28 -1.29
C ALA A 123 -1.55 -11.37 -2.06
N GLY A 124 -0.68 -12.14 -1.39
CA GLY A 124 0.20 -13.10 -2.05
C GLY A 124 1.16 -12.47 -3.07
N ARG A 125 1.43 -11.17 -2.93
CA ARG A 125 2.34 -10.38 -3.74
C ARG A 125 2.86 -9.18 -2.97
N ILE A 126 4.01 -8.63 -3.39
CA ILE A 126 4.50 -7.38 -2.81
C ILE A 126 3.61 -6.23 -3.30
N VAL A 127 2.98 -5.54 -2.37
CA VAL A 127 2.16 -4.35 -2.63
C VAL A 127 3.02 -3.11 -2.38
N TYR A 128 3.55 -2.54 -3.45
CA TYR A 128 4.45 -1.39 -3.36
C TYR A 128 3.68 -0.12 -2.95
N GLN A 129 4.22 0.62 -1.97
CA GLN A 129 3.77 1.97 -1.68
C GLN A 129 4.11 2.94 -2.82
N ASP A 130 3.37 4.04 -2.93
CA ASP A 130 3.47 4.97 -4.06
C ASP A 130 4.92 5.42 -4.33
N LEU A 131 5.67 5.79 -3.30
CA LEU A 131 7.09 6.18 -3.46
C LEU A 131 7.91 5.07 -4.14
N VAL A 132 7.82 3.85 -3.64
CA VAL A 132 8.61 2.71 -4.16
C VAL A 132 8.15 2.32 -5.56
N LYS A 133 6.82 2.31 -5.81
CA LYS A 133 6.24 2.05 -7.13
C LYS A 133 6.78 3.03 -8.18
N ILE A 134 6.79 4.32 -7.86
CA ILE A 134 7.28 5.36 -8.77
C ILE A 134 8.81 5.29 -8.91
N ASN A 135 9.57 5.09 -7.82
CA ASN A 135 11.02 4.88 -7.87
C ASN A 135 11.38 3.75 -8.83
N ARG A 136 10.72 2.61 -8.71
CA ARG A 136 10.95 1.45 -9.60
C ARG A 136 10.62 1.77 -11.05
N ALA A 137 9.49 2.44 -11.31
CA ALA A 137 9.11 2.83 -12.66
C ALA A 137 10.11 3.82 -13.28
N CYS A 138 10.71 4.70 -12.48
CA CYS A 138 11.79 5.59 -12.93
C CYS A 138 13.08 4.81 -13.22
N ALA A 139 13.46 3.87 -12.35
CA ALA A 139 14.71 3.12 -12.44
C ALA A 139 14.72 2.11 -13.60
N ASP A 140 13.63 1.37 -13.81
CA ASP A 140 13.51 0.37 -14.88
C ASP A 140 13.03 0.97 -16.23
N GLY A 141 12.72 2.27 -16.24
CA GLY A 141 12.25 2.99 -17.42
C GLY A 141 10.78 2.70 -17.81
N SER A 142 10.04 1.93 -17.01
CA SER A 142 8.62 1.65 -17.31
C SER A 142 7.74 2.88 -17.24
N ILE A 143 8.16 3.94 -16.56
CA ILE A 143 7.49 5.24 -16.54
C ILE A 143 7.28 5.81 -17.96
N LEU A 144 8.20 5.55 -18.90
CA LEU A 144 8.10 5.94 -20.30
C LEU A 144 6.95 5.26 -21.07
N LYS A 145 6.45 4.14 -20.53
CA LYS A 145 5.33 3.38 -21.06
C LYS A 145 4.02 3.67 -20.34
N ASN A 146 4.05 4.51 -19.30
CA ASN A 146 2.84 4.91 -18.59
C ASN A 146 1.95 5.71 -19.54
N PRO A 147 0.70 5.26 -19.81
CA PRO A 147 -0.17 5.90 -20.80
C PRO A 147 -0.43 7.38 -20.53
N GLU A 148 -0.56 7.77 -19.26
CA GLU A 148 -0.83 9.16 -18.89
C GLU A 148 0.43 10.04 -19.04
N ILE A 149 1.63 9.50 -18.82
CA ILE A 149 2.89 10.19 -19.14
C ILE A 149 3.02 10.39 -20.64
N VAL A 150 2.78 9.34 -21.42
CA VAL A 150 2.80 9.44 -22.90
C VAL A 150 1.81 10.51 -23.36
N ASN A 151 0.56 10.44 -22.92
CA ASN A 151 -0.48 11.40 -23.29
C ASN A 151 -0.10 12.85 -22.94
N ALA A 152 0.48 13.09 -21.76
CA ALA A 152 0.88 14.43 -21.32
C ALA A 152 1.91 15.06 -22.26
N TYR A 153 2.98 14.33 -22.54
CA TYR A 153 4.09 14.87 -23.33
C TYR A 153 3.81 14.90 -24.84
N GLU A 154 3.10 13.89 -25.39
CA GLU A 154 2.64 13.90 -26.77
C GLU A 154 1.65 15.03 -27.03
N TYR A 155 0.70 15.26 -26.10
CA TYR A 155 -0.22 16.39 -26.21
C TYR A 155 0.53 17.73 -26.26
N ALA A 156 1.48 17.94 -25.35
CA ALA A 156 2.28 19.17 -25.32
C ALA A 156 3.04 19.37 -26.64
N GLN A 157 3.72 18.34 -27.13
CA GLN A 157 4.49 18.36 -28.35
C GLN A 157 3.60 18.66 -29.58
N MET A 158 2.48 17.93 -29.74
CA MET A 158 1.61 18.06 -30.92
C MET A 158 0.86 19.39 -30.95
N ASN A 159 0.54 19.97 -29.80
CA ASN A 159 -0.23 21.20 -29.70
C ASN A 159 0.64 22.45 -29.46
N GLY A 160 1.97 22.29 -29.40
CA GLY A 160 2.90 23.39 -29.14
C GLY A 160 2.68 24.01 -27.73
N LYS A 161 2.30 23.21 -26.76
CA LYS A 161 2.02 23.63 -25.38
C LYS A 161 3.21 23.41 -24.46
N ASN A 162 3.29 24.19 -23.40
CA ASN A 162 4.32 24.04 -22.39
C ASN A 162 3.97 22.91 -21.42
N VAL A 163 5.00 22.31 -20.84
CA VAL A 163 4.87 21.39 -19.70
C VAL A 163 5.33 22.12 -18.44
N HIS A 164 4.49 22.11 -17.41
CA HIS A 164 4.79 22.65 -16.10
C HIS A 164 4.91 21.50 -15.09
N LEU A 165 6.08 21.37 -14.46
CA LEU A 165 6.33 20.42 -13.40
C LEU A 165 6.32 21.19 -12.08
N MET A 166 5.36 20.93 -11.20
CA MET A 166 5.29 21.62 -9.91
C MET A 166 5.25 20.64 -8.75
N GLY A 167 5.85 21.01 -7.63
CA GLY A 167 5.85 20.16 -6.43
C GLY A 167 6.97 20.47 -5.45
N LEU A 168 6.97 19.74 -4.34
CA LEU A 168 7.96 19.88 -3.29
C LEU A 168 9.34 19.43 -3.79
N THR A 169 10.28 20.35 -3.77
CA THR A 169 11.61 20.17 -4.36
C THR A 169 12.63 19.92 -3.25
N SER A 170 12.69 18.67 -2.78
CA SER A 170 13.60 18.22 -1.75
C SER A 170 13.88 16.72 -1.84
N ASN A 171 14.84 16.24 -1.05
CA ASN A 171 15.13 14.81 -0.87
C ASN A 171 14.50 14.21 0.40
N GLY A 172 13.59 14.93 1.06
CA GLY A 172 12.95 14.46 2.29
C GLY A 172 12.10 13.20 2.14
N GLY A 173 11.63 12.90 0.91
CA GLY A 173 10.95 11.64 0.60
C GLY A 173 9.56 11.46 1.24
N VAL A 174 8.95 12.54 1.78
CA VAL A 174 7.64 12.48 2.45
C VAL A 174 6.50 12.78 1.49
N HIS A 175 6.65 13.78 0.63
CA HIS A 175 5.60 14.22 -0.29
C HIS A 175 5.95 14.00 -1.76
N SER A 176 7.25 14.02 -2.07
CA SER A 176 7.79 14.00 -3.42
C SER A 176 9.21 13.42 -3.42
N SER A 177 9.80 13.28 -4.61
CA SER A 177 11.21 12.90 -4.78
C SER A 177 11.84 13.74 -5.90
N LEU A 178 13.08 14.19 -5.69
CA LEU A 178 13.89 14.85 -6.73
C LEU A 178 14.14 13.92 -7.91
N ASP A 179 14.34 12.63 -7.69
CA ASP A 179 14.57 11.65 -8.75
C ASP A 179 13.37 11.55 -9.69
N HIS A 180 12.15 11.65 -9.14
CA HIS A 180 10.93 11.70 -9.96
C HIS A 180 10.90 12.98 -10.81
N LEU A 181 11.20 14.13 -10.22
CA LEU A 181 11.29 15.40 -10.95
C LEU A 181 12.34 15.32 -12.05
N PHE A 182 13.53 14.82 -11.77
CA PHE A 182 14.61 14.70 -12.76
C PHE A 182 14.20 13.79 -13.91
N LYS A 183 13.53 12.68 -13.61
CA LYS A 183 13.02 11.78 -14.64
C LYS A 183 11.95 12.44 -15.50
N LEU A 184 11.02 13.19 -14.93
CA LEU A 184 10.02 13.96 -15.69
C LEU A 184 10.66 15.02 -16.58
N ILE A 185 11.72 15.70 -16.13
CA ILE A 185 12.50 16.64 -16.95
C ILE A 185 13.17 15.91 -18.13
N GLU A 186 13.79 14.74 -17.90
CA GLU A 186 14.41 13.94 -18.96
C GLU A 186 13.41 13.52 -20.03
N ILE A 187 12.22 13.06 -19.60
CA ILE A 187 11.15 12.64 -20.51
C ILE A 187 10.74 13.77 -21.45
N SER A 188 10.72 15.02 -21.00
CA SER A 188 10.36 16.16 -21.85
C SER A 188 11.26 16.31 -23.08
N LYS A 189 12.52 15.97 -22.95
CA LYS A 189 13.47 15.96 -24.07
C LYS A 189 13.21 14.80 -25.03
N GLU A 190 12.92 13.61 -24.49
CA GLU A 190 12.64 12.42 -25.32
C GLU A 190 11.41 12.66 -26.23
N TYR A 191 10.40 13.37 -25.72
CA TYR A 191 9.20 13.74 -26.48
C TYR A 191 9.34 15.05 -27.28
N ASN A 192 10.53 15.69 -27.30
CA ASN A 192 10.79 16.94 -28.00
C ASN A 192 9.80 18.06 -27.64
N VAL A 193 9.41 18.16 -26.37
CA VAL A 193 8.61 19.27 -25.87
C VAL A 193 9.41 20.57 -25.99
N GLN A 194 8.77 21.64 -26.47
CA GLN A 194 9.46 22.90 -26.72
C GLN A 194 9.99 23.56 -25.45
N ASN A 195 9.14 23.66 -24.41
CA ASN A 195 9.50 24.26 -23.13
C ASN A 195 8.94 23.44 -21.97
N THR A 196 9.78 23.21 -20.98
CA THR A 196 9.42 22.59 -19.70
C THR A 196 9.79 23.54 -18.57
N PHE A 197 8.80 23.94 -17.78
CA PHE A 197 8.97 24.87 -16.67
C PHE A 197 8.84 24.14 -15.33
N VAL A 198 9.80 24.36 -14.43
CA VAL A 198 9.79 23.78 -13.09
C VAL A 198 9.39 24.85 -12.08
N HIS A 199 8.35 24.57 -11.31
CA HIS A 199 7.89 25.39 -10.19
C HIS A 199 8.27 24.69 -8.89
N CYS A 200 9.32 25.19 -8.24
CA CYS A 200 9.92 24.57 -7.07
C CYS A 200 9.22 25.05 -5.78
N PHE A 201 8.60 24.11 -5.06
CA PHE A 201 8.11 24.38 -3.70
C PHE A 201 9.20 23.98 -2.71
N MET A 202 9.63 24.93 -1.84
CA MET A 202 10.74 24.69 -0.92
C MET A 202 10.26 24.04 0.37
N ASP A 203 11.04 23.13 0.93
CA ASP A 203 10.68 22.27 2.04
C ASP A 203 10.95 22.89 3.41
N GLY A 204 12.11 22.72 3.99
CA GLY A 204 12.50 23.21 5.29
C GLY A 204 11.74 22.65 6.50
N ARG A 205 10.89 21.63 6.27
CA ARG A 205 10.15 20.91 7.31
C ARG A 205 10.54 19.44 7.40
N ASP A 206 10.65 18.78 6.26
CA ASP A 206 11.06 17.39 6.15
C ASP A 206 12.57 17.30 5.82
N THR A 207 13.22 18.44 5.64
CA THR A 207 14.66 18.63 5.42
C THR A 207 15.18 19.82 6.23
N ASP A 208 16.52 19.97 6.30
CA ASP A 208 17.12 21.14 6.96
C ASP A 208 16.57 22.45 6.39
N PRO A 209 16.23 23.44 7.24
CA PRO A 209 15.59 24.70 6.83
C PRO A 209 16.35 25.56 5.83
N LYS A 210 17.61 25.27 5.55
CA LYS A 210 18.47 25.99 4.59
C LYS A 210 19.11 25.09 3.55
N SER A 211 18.58 23.88 3.35
CA SER A 211 19.08 22.92 2.34
C SER A 211 18.56 23.19 0.93
N GLY A 212 17.51 23.99 0.79
CA GLY A 212 16.81 24.24 -0.47
C GLY A 212 17.68 24.82 -1.57
N LYS A 213 18.65 25.68 -1.25
CA LYS A 213 19.61 26.21 -2.22
C LYS A 213 20.32 25.08 -2.98
N GLY A 214 20.80 24.05 -2.26
CA GLY A 214 21.45 22.89 -2.87
C GLY A 214 20.52 22.08 -3.77
N PHE A 215 19.22 22.03 -3.48
CA PHE A 215 18.24 21.38 -4.36
C PHE A 215 17.99 22.23 -5.63
N ILE A 216 17.93 23.56 -5.52
CA ILE A 216 17.81 24.47 -6.67
C ILE A 216 19.04 24.39 -7.56
N GLU A 217 20.25 24.26 -7.00
CA GLU A 217 21.48 24.00 -7.76
C GLU A 217 21.37 22.71 -8.59
N GLN A 218 20.88 21.62 -8.00
CA GLN A 218 20.71 20.33 -8.68
C GLN A 218 19.67 20.42 -9.81
N VAL A 219 18.50 21.04 -9.56
CA VAL A 219 17.45 21.24 -10.57
C VAL A 219 17.97 22.12 -11.71
N THR A 220 18.72 23.20 -11.39
CA THR A 220 19.33 24.07 -12.41
C THR A 220 20.30 23.31 -13.30
N ALA A 221 21.15 22.46 -12.71
CA ALA A 221 22.07 21.61 -13.44
C ALA A 221 21.35 20.62 -14.36
N LYS A 222 20.28 19.97 -13.86
CA LYS A 222 19.46 19.04 -14.66
C LYS A 222 18.75 19.74 -15.81
N CYS A 223 18.19 20.91 -15.59
CA CYS A 223 17.58 21.71 -16.66
C CYS A 223 18.59 22.10 -17.75
N ALA A 224 19.80 22.48 -17.36
CA ALA A 224 20.88 22.81 -18.29
C ALA A 224 21.35 21.59 -19.09
N GLU A 225 21.46 20.41 -18.48
CA GLU A 225 21.79 19.13 -19.13
C GLU A 225 20.77 18.76 -20.22
N VAL A 226 19.50 18.90 -19.90
CA VAL A 226 18.39 18.54 -20.81
C VAL A 226 18.20 19.56 -21.91
N GLY A 227 18.31 20.85 -21.61
CA GLY A 227 18.39 21.97 -22.55
C GLY A 227 17.04 22.58 -22.98
N ASN A 228 15.89 21.94 -22.72
CA ASN A 228 14.54 22.46 -23.00
C ASN A 228 13.74 22.73 -21.71
N ALA A 229 14.41 22.75 -20.57
CA ALA A 229 13.79 22.96 -19.26
C ALA A 229 14.42 24.15 -18.52
N ALA A 230 13.65 24.82 -17.68
CA ALA A 230 14.11 25.89 -16.82
C ALA A 230 13.28 25.96 -15.51
N ILE A 231 13.92 26.39 -14.42
CA ILE A 231 13.16 26.78 -13.24
C ILE A 231 12.42 28.08 -13.54
N ALA A 232 11.09 28.06 -13.46
CA ALA A 232 10.24 29.21 -13.69
C ALA A 232 9.98 29.98 -12.39
N SER A 233 9.77 29.29 -11.28
CA SER A 233 9.45 29.92 -10.02
C SER A 233 9.88 29.13 -8.79
N ILE A 234 10.06 29.82 -7.68
CA ILE A 234 10.32 29.25 -6.35
C ILE A 234 9.37 29.86 -5.34
N VAL A 235 8.80 29.06 -4.44
CA VAL A 235 8.00 29.51 -3.31
C VAL A 235 8.05 28.47 -2.17
N GLY A 236 7.98 28.92 -0.93
CA GLY A 236 7.96 28.01 0.23
C GLY A 236 6.66 27.18 0.31
N ARG A 237 6.78 25.98 0.85
CA ARG A 237 5.63 25.05 1.04
C ARG A 237 4.54 25.64 1.95
N PHE A 238 4.87 26.60 2.80
CA PHE A 238 3.91 27.31 3.63
C PHE A 238 2.78 27.94 2.80
N TYR A 239 3.08 28.37 1.57
CA TYR A 239 2.13 28.98 0.63
C TYR A 239 1.57 27.93 -0.34
N ALA A 240 2.43 27.12 -0.95
CA ALA A 240 2.05 26.22 -2.05
C ALA A 240 1.44 24.90 -1.58
N MET A 241 1.57 24.55 -0.31
CA MET A 241 1.18 23.24 0.23
C MET A 241 0.37 23.37 1.53
N ASP A 242 -0.54 24.34 1.58
CA ASP A 242 -1.52 24.43 2.67
C ASP A 242 -2.50 23.25 2.61
N ARG A 243 -3.11 22.91 3.75
CA ARG A 243 -4.16 21.89 3.87
C ARG A 243 -5.27 22.29 4.85
N ASP A 244 -5.21 23.53 5.34
CA ASP A 244 -6.11 24.04 6.37
C ASP A 244 -7.07 25.11 5.81
N LYS A 245 -7.19 25.16 4.45
CA LYS A 245 -8.04 26.13 3.72
C LYS A 245 -7.66 27.59 3.99
N ARG A 246 -6.37 27.83 4.15
CA ARG A 246 -5.82 29.18 4.28
C ARG A 246 -5.61 29.76 2.88
N TRP A 247 -6.74 30.11 2.24
CA TRP A 247 -6.77 30.53 0.83
C TRP A 247 -5.88 31.73 0.52
N GLU A 248 -5.62 32.59 1.50
CA GLU A 248 -4.66 33.69 1.38
C GLU A 248 -3.23 33.21 1.12
N ARG A 249 -2.84 32.05 1.68
CA ARG A 249 -1.54 31.42 1.40
C ARG A 249 -1.52 30.78 0.01
N VAL A 250 -2.57 30.03 -0.29
CA VAL A 250 -2.73 29.36 -1.59
C VAL A 250 -2.71 30.41 -2.71
N LYS A 251 -3.39 31.56 -2.51
CA LYS A 251 -3.38 32.67 -3.47
C LYS A 251 -1.97 33.17 -3.76
N THR A 252 -1.12 33.30 -2.76
CA THR A 252 0.27 33.73 -2.95
C THR A 252 1.03 32.82 -3.93
N ALA A 253 0.85 31.51 -3.81
CA ALA A 253 1.44 30.55 -4.75
C ALA A 253 0.72 30.56 -6.11
N TYR A 254 -0.61 30.67 -6.11
CA TYR A 254 -1.41 30.74 -7.32
C TYR A 254 -1.01 31.96 -8.20
N ASP A 255 -0.90 33.16 -7.61
CA ASP A 255 -0.52 34.38 -8.34
C ASP A 255 0.88 34.27 -8.95
N LEU A 256 1.80 33.63 -8.25
CA LEU A 256 3.13 33.32 -8.82
C LEU A 256 3.03 32.41 -10.03
N LEU A 257 2.23 31.35 -9.96
CA LEU A 257 2.10 30.35 -11.04
C LEU A 257 1.39 30.89 -12.28
N VAL A 258 0.38 31.75 -12.11
CA VAL A 258 -0.48 32.19 -13.23
C VAL A 258 -0.15 33.62 -13.71
N SER A 259 0.46 34.45 -12.86
CA SER A 259 0.71 35.88 -13.15
C SER A 259 2.16 36.30 -12.95
N ALA A 260 3.06 35.39 -12.56
CA ALA A 260 4.47 35.68 -12.24
C ALA A 260 4.64 36.74 -11.14
N GLU A 261 3.67 36.85 -10.23
CA GLU A 261 3.73 37.77 -9.11
C GLU A 261 4.76 37.30 -8.07
N GLY A 262 5.77 38.12 -7.82
CA GLY A 262 6.85 37.81 -6.88
C GLY A 262 8.13 38.59 -7.16
N LYS A 263 9.16 38.37 -6.35
CA LYS A 263 10.51 38.94 -6.55
C LYS A 263 11.06 38.46 -7.89
N GLN A 264 11.42 39.38 -8.76
CA GLN A 264 11.98 39.03 -10.07
C GLN A 264 13.48 38.72 -9.93
N ALA A 265 13.90 37.56 -10.40
CA ALA A 265 15.29 37.11 -10.34
C ALA A 265 15.76 36.57 -11.69
N THR A 266 17.04 36.71 -11.99
CA THR A 266 17.68 36.12 -13.16
C THR A 266 18.58 34.94 -12.83
N ASP A 267 18.87 34.76 -11.54
CA ASP A 267 19.63 33.64 -10.99
C ASP A 267 18.87 33.09 -9.78
N MET A 268 18.29 31.92 -9.93
CA MET A 268 17.41 31.31 -8.94
C MET A 268 18.21 30.80 -7.73
N VAL A 269 19.48 30.40 -7.91
CA VAL A 269 20.37 29.99 -6.83
C VAL A 269 20.78 31.18 -5.95
N ALA A 270 21.15 32.29 -6.61
CA ALA A 270 21.45 33.54 -5.90
C ALA A 270 20.24 34.07 -5.14
N ALA A 271 19.05 34.00 -5.73
CA ALA A 271 17.82 34.46 -5.10
C ALA A 271 17.46 33.64 -3.82
N MET A 272 17.78 32.35 -3.78
CA MET A 272 17.69 31.53 -2.56
C MET A 272 18.65 32.03 -1.47
N GLN A 273 19.90 32.33 -1.84
CA GLN A 273 20.87 32.87 -0.89
C GLN A 273 20.43 34.23 -0.33
N ASP A 274 19.94 35.13 -1.19
CA ASP A 274 19.38 36.41 -0.76
C ASP A 274 18.30 36.23 0.31
N SER A 275 17.39 35.25 0.10
CA SER A 275 16.32 34.96 1.07
C SER A 275 16.88 34.51 2.42
N TYR A 276 17.94 33.67 2.41
CA TYR A 276 18.59 33.24 3.65
C TYR A 276 19.32 34.38 4.37
N ASP A 277 19.91 35.30 3.60
CA ASP A 277 20.58 36.47 4.14
C ASP A 277 19.56 37.47 4.77
N GLU A 278 18.34 37.48 4.23
CA GLU A 278 17.17 38.20 4.79
C GLU A 278 16.54 37.45 5.99
N GLY A 279 17.04 36.29 6.39
CA GLY A 279 16.56 35.48 7.51
C GLY A 279 15.34 34.61 7.20
N VAL A 280 14.96 34.46 5.91
CA VAL A 280 13.84 33.63 5.47
C VAL A 280 14.36 32.25 5.10
N THR A 281 13.81 31.21 5.72
CA THR A 281 14.17 29.79 5.47
C THR A 281 13.24 29.13 4.45
N ASP A 282 13.62 27.96 3.98
CA ASP A 282 12.97 27.23 2.88
C ASP A 282 11.43 27.19 2.98
N GLU A 283 10.89 26.79 4.12
CA GLU A 283 9.43 26.67 4.31
C GLU A 283 8.68 27.98 4.00
N PHE A 284 9.30 29.12 4.27
CA PHE A 284 8.68 30.44 4.22
C PHE A 284 9.18 31.33 3.07
N ILE A 285 9.96 30.76 2.12
CA ILE A 285 10.44 31.50 0.95
C ILE A 285 9.25 32.20 0.26
N LEU A 286 9.35 33.51 0.15
CA LEU A 286 8.38 34.32 -0.59
C LEU A 286 8.47 34.05 -2.09
N PRO A 287 7.40 34.30 -2.86
CA PRO A 287 7.39 34.06 -4.30
C PRO A 287 8.56 34.69 -5.04
N ILE A 288 9.28 33.88 -5.80
CA ILE A 288 10.39 34.31 -6.68
C ILE A 288 10.08 33.84 -8.10
N ASN A 289 10.04 34.76 -9.03
CA ASN A 289 9.84 34.49 -10.46
C ASN A 289 11.14 34.62 -11.23
N ASN A 290 11.40 33.69 -12.14
CA ASN A 290 12.54 33.78 -13.07
C ASN A 290 12.18 34.68 -14.24
N SER A 291 12.74 35.89 -14.25
CA SER A 291 12.47 36.89 -15.29
C SER A 291 13.08 36.59 -16.66
N LYS A 292 13.89 35.50 -16.79
CA LYS A 292 14.47 35.04 -18.08
C LYS A 292 13.51 34.20 -18.90
N VAL A 293 12.42 33.70 -18.29
CA VAL A 293 11.46 32.81 -18.95
C VAL A 293 10.02 33.26 -18.67
N ASP A 294 9.12 33.06 -19.61
CA ASP A 294 7.69 33.19 -19.40
C ASP A 294 7.14 31.81 -19.01
N GLY A 295 7.27 31.49 -17.74
CA GLY A 295 6.84 30.22 -17.18
C GLY A 295 5.45 30.27 -16.53
N THR A 296 4.60 31.27 -16.86
CA THR A 296 3.22 31.31 -16.37
C THR A 296 2.37 30.19 -16.99
N ILE A 297 1.53 29.57 -16.14
CA ILE A 297 0.60 28.52 -16.60
C ILE A 297 -0.54 29.14 -17.39
N LYS A 298 -0.77 28.68 -18.61
CA LYS A 298 -1.76 29.22 -19.55
C LYS A 298 -2.79 28.17 -19.97
N GLU A 299 -3.86 28.64 -20.58
CA GLU A 299 -4.89 27.80 -21.16
C GLU A 299 -4.31 26.73 -22.09
N GLY A 300 -4.70 25.47 -21.87
CA GLY A 300 -4.29 24.34 -22.66
C GLY A 300 -2.86 23.83 -22.37
N ASP A 301 -2.12 24.42 -21.43
CA ASP A 301 -0.83 23.87 -21.03
C ASP A 301 -0.97 22.56 -20.26
N VAL A 302 0.12 21.81 -20.18
CA VAL A 302 0.22 20.58 -19.39
C VAL A 302 0.80 20.92 -18.03
N VAL A 303 0.15 20.48 -16.97
CA VAL A 303 0.67 20.58 -15.58
C VAL A 303 0.81 19.19 -15.00
N ILE A 304 1.99 18.85 -14.50
CA ILE A 304 2.22 17.64 -13.72
C ILE A 304 2.59 18.06 -12.30
N PHE A 305 1.71 17.75 -11.33
CA PHE A 305 1.99 17.93 -9.92
C PHE A 305 2.66 16.65 -9.41
N PHE A 306 3.98 16.66 -9.21
CA PHE A 306 4.76 15.45 -8.94
C PHE A 306 4.79 14.99 -7.48
N ASN A 307 4.02 15.61 -6.59
CA ASN A 307 3.81 15.09 -5.24
C ASN A 307 2.99 13.79 -5.30
N TYR A 308 3.51 12.71 -4.69
CA TYR A 308 2.76 11.45 -4.57
C TYR A 308 1.89 11.38 -3.29
N ARG A 309 2.18 12.18 -2.26
CA ARG A 309 1.30 12.33 -1.11
C ARG A 309 0.26 13.42 -1.35
N ASN A 310 -1.00 13.08 -1.13
CA ASN A 310 -2.15 13.85 -1.58
C ASN A 310 -2.60 15.00 -0.67
N ASP A 311 -2.36 14.93 0.65
CA ASP A 311 -3.00 15.81 1.65
C ASP A 311 -2.74 17.30 1.42
N ARG A 312 -1.55 17.67 0.93
CA ARG A 312 -1.13 19.06 0.68
C ARG A 312 -1.13 19.49 -0.79
N ALA A 313 -1.50 18.59 -1.70
CA ALA A 313 -1.60 18.89 -3.12
C ALA A 313 -3.02 19.33 -3.53
N LYS A 314 -4.01 19.12 -2.68
CA LYS A 314 -5.43 19.32 -3.00
C LYS A 314 -5.78 20.77 -3.29
N GLU A 315 -5.36 21.71 -2.46
CA GLU A 315 -5.84 23.08 -2.51
C GLU A 315 -5.38 23.82 -3.76
N LEU A 316 -4.12 23.70 -4.16
CA LEU A 316 -3.66 24.22 -5.46
C LEU A 316 -4.36 23.55 -6.63
N THR A 317 -4.59 22.23 -6.57
CA THR A 317 -5.36 21.51 -7.60
C THR A 317 -6.79 22.07 -7.70
N ILE A 318 -7.44 22.35 -6.57
CA ILE A 318 -8.80 22.90 -6.56
C ILE A 318 -8.84 24.24 -7.30
N VAL A 319 -7.98 25.19 -6.95
CA VAL A 319 -8.02 26.55 -7.52
C VAL A 319 -7.56 26.62 -8.97
N LEU A 320 -6.74 25.68 -9.42
CA LEU A 320 -6.30 25.62 -10.81
C LEU A 320 -7.31 24.88 -11.72
N THR A 321 -8.10 23.94 -11.19
CA THR A 321 -8.89 23.02 -12.04
C THR A 321 -10.33 22.79 -11.62
N GLN A 322 -10.70 22.92 -10.33
CA GLN A 322 -12.00 22.44 -9.86
C GLN A 322 -13.01 23.55 -9.55
N GLN A 323 -12.55 24.66 -8.97
CA GLN A 323 -13.46 25.67 -8.47
C GLN A 323 -12.89 27.09 -8.59
N ASP A 324 -13.65 27.96 -9.26
CA ASP A 324 -13.39 29.40 -9.23
C ASP A 324 -13.63 29.96 -7.82
N MET A 325 -12.73 30.81 -7.38
CA MET A 325 -12.84 31.51 -6.09
C MET A 325 -12.71 33.03 -6.29
N PRO A 326 -13.73 33.67 -6.86
CA PRO A 326 -13.67 35.09 -7.22
C PRO A 326 -13.47 36.02 -6.02
N GLU A 327 -13.98 35.66 -4.85
CA GLU A 327 -13.78 36.43 -3.60
C GLU A 327 -12.31 36.43 -3.16
N GLN A 328 -11.55 35.38 -3.56
CA GLN A 328 -10.11 35.27 -3.32
C GLN A 328 -9.29 35.72 -4.53
N GLY A 329 -9.93 36.10 -5.64
CA GLY A 329 -9.25 36.50 -6.86
C GLY A 329 -8.58 35.34 -7.62
N MET A 330 -9.05 34.10 -7.45
CA MET A 330 -8.54 32.93 -8.13
C MET A 330 -9.59 32.35 -9.09
N LYS A 331 -9.13 31.90 -10.26
CA LYS A 331 -9.96 31.25 -11.28
C LYS A 331 -9.28 30.01 -11.81
N THR A 332 -10.08 29.00 -12.11
CA THR A 332 -9.61 27.82 -12.84
C THR A 332 -9.11 28.18 -14.23
N ILE A 333 -8.12 27.43 -14.71
CA ILE A 333 -7.53 27.65 -16.04
C ILE A 333 -8.23 26.73 -17.04
N PRO A 334 -8.96 27.27 -18.05
CA PRO A 334 -9.69 26.46 -19.02
C PRO A 334 -8.75 25.57 -19.85
N GLY A 335 -9.21 24.36 -20.16
CA GLY A 335 -8.50 23.45 -21.07
C GLY A 335 -7.16 22.92 -20.54
N LEU A 336 -6.81 23.19 -19.29
CA LEU A 336 -5.57 22.73 -18.67
C LEU A 336 -5.52 21.20 -18.66
N GLN A 337 -4.44 20.62 -19.18
CA GLN A 337 -4.17 19.19 -19.07
C GLN A 337 -3.44 18.93 -17.77
N TYR A 338 -4.20 18.59 -16.74
CA TYR A 338 -3.69 18.51 -15.37
C TYR A 338 -3.51 17.07 -14.91
N TYR A 339 -2.28 16.73 -14.51
CA TYR A 339 -1.87 15.41 -14.09
C TYR A 339 -1.46 15.41 -12.61
N CYS A 340 -2.14 14.60 -11.81
CA CYS A 340 -1.75 14.30 -10.44
C CYS A 340 -0.85 13.08 -10.43
N MET A 341 0.23 13.09 -9.66
CA MET A 341 1.11 11.91 -9.53
C MET A 341 0.34 10.69 -9.01
N THR A 342 -0.51 10.89 -8.02
CA THR A 342 -1.41 9.91 -7.41
C THR A 342 -2.83 10.48 -7.28
N PRO A 343 -3.86 9.71 -6.93
CA PRO A 343 -5.19 10.27 -6.70
C PRO A 343 -5.20 11.23 -5.50
N TYR A 344 -5.43 12.52 -5.74
CA TYR A 344 -5.50 13.51 -4.67
C TYR A 344 -6.86 13.55 -3.99
N ASP A 345 -7.93 13.49 -4.77
CA ASP A 345 -9.30 13.43 -4.26
C ASP A 345 -10.21 12.72 -5.27
N ALA A 346 -11.06 11.81 -4.78
CA ALA A 346 -11.97 11.05 -5.63
C ALA A 346 -13.07 11.92 -6.28
N SER A 347 -13.31 13.12 -5.75
CA SER A 347 -14.30 14.05 -6.29
C SER A 347 -13.79 14.92 -7.45
N PHE A 348 -12.47 14.98 -7.66
CA PHE A 348 -11.88 15.80 -8.72
C PHE A 348 -12.27 15.32 -10.11
N LYS A 349 -12.59 16.25 -10.97
CA LYS A 349 -13.02 15.99 -12.36
C LYS A 349 -12.04 16.60 -13.34
N GLY A 350 -11.87 15.95 -14.49
CA GLY A 350 -11.02 16.47 -15.56
C GLY A 350 -9.53 16.51 -15.24
N VAL A 351 -9.09 15.77 -14.21
CA VAL A 351 -7.68 15.55 -13.91
C VAL A 351 -7.28 14.13 -14.28
N HIS A 352 -6.04 13.97 -14.69
CA HIS A 352 -5.42 12.69 -15.02
C HIS A 352 -4.60 12.18 -13.82
N ILE A 353 -4.47 10.87 -13.67
CA ILE A 353 -3.74 10.24 -12.58
C ILE A 353 -2.61 9.39 -13.16
N LEU A 354 -1.35 9.77 -12.89
CA LEU A 354 -0.18 9.05 -13.42
C LEU A 354 -0.04 7.66 -12.81
N PHE A 355 -0.19 7.56 -11.50
CA PHE A 355 -0.12 6.30 -10.75
C PHE A 355 -1.41 6.11 -9.97
N PRO A 356 -2.43 5.47 -10.56
CA PRO A 356 -3.68 5.21 -9.86
C PRO A 356 -3.47 4.23 -8.69
N LYS A 357 -4.32 4.37 -7.67
CA LYS A 357 -4.37 3.41 -6.58
C LYS A 357 -4.95 2.11 -7.12
N GLU A 358 -4.20 1.04 -7.06
CA GLU A 358 -4.67 -0.28 -7.44
C GLU A 358 -5.47 -0.88 -6.30
N ASN A 359 -6.64 -1.44 -6.61
CA ASN A 359 -7.33 -2.30 -5.68
C ASN A 359 -6.57 -3.62 -5.58
N VAL A 360 -6.32 -4.07 -4.38
CA VAL A 360 -5.69 -5.36 -4.14
C VAL A 360 -6.76 -6.43 -4.25
N THR A 361 -6.94 -6.96 -5.45
CA THR A 361 -7.89 -8.04 -5.77
C THR A 361 -7.23 -9.41 -5.71
N ASN A 362 -8.03 -10.47 -5.74
CA ASN A 362 -7.57 -11.86 -5.64
C ASN A 362 -6.69 -12.09 -4.40
N THR A 363 -7.07 -11.47 -3.27
CA THR A 363 -6.44 -11.79 -1.98
C THR A 363 -6.74 -13.23 -1.59
N LEU A 364 -5.98 -13.77 -0.65
CA LEU A 364 -6.20 -15.15 -0.17
C LEU A 364 -7.65 -15.36 0.29
N GLY A 365 -8.19 -14.42 1.08
CA GLY A 365 -9.59 -14.49 1.53
C GLY A 365 -10.60 -14.43 0.38
N GLU A 366 -10.39 -13.54 -0.60
CA GLU A 366 -11.24 -13.45 -1.79
C GLU A 366 -11.21 -14.75 -2.61
N TYR A 367 -10.01 -15.27 -2.82
CA TYR A 367 -9.83 -16.48 -3.63
C TYR A 367 -10.44 -17.71 -2.97
N ILE A 368 -10.25 -17.90 -1.65
CA ILE A 368 -10.88 -18.97 -0.87
C ILE A 368 -12.41 -18.89 -0.98
N ALA A 369 -12.98 -17.69 -0.79
CA ALA A 369 -14.42 -17.45 -0.94
C ALA A 369 -14.90 -17.78 -2.37
N SER A 370 -14.15 -17.44 -3.41
CA SER A 370 -14.49 -17.76 -4.81
C SER A 370 -14.56 -19.26 -5.09
N LYS A 371 -13.94 -20.08 -4.26
CA LYS A 371 -14.00 -21.56 -4.33
C LYS A 371 -15.14 -22.15 -3.49
N GLY A 372 -15.96 -21.30 -2.84
CA GLY A 372 -17.05 -21.72 -1.96
C GLY A 372 -16.57 -22.34 -0.65
N LEU A 373 -15.32 -22.11 -0.27
CA LEU A 373 -14.70 -22.59 0.97
C LEU A 373 -14.97 -21.62 2.12
N LYS A 374 -14.94 -22.15 3.35
CA LYS A 374 -15.19 -21.38 4.56
C LYS A 374 -13.91 -20.96 5.27
N GLN A 375 -13.90 -19.74 5.78
CA GLN A 375 -12.73 -19.20 6.45
C GLN A 375 -13.09 -18.48 7.74
N LEU A 376 -12.17 -18.48 8.69
CA LEU A 376 -12.28 -17.79 9.97
C LEU A 376 -11.10 -16.84 10.17
N HIS A 377 -11.39 -15.58 10.47
CA HIS A 377 -10.40 -14.57 10.83
C HIS A 377 -10.59 -14.17 12.29
N THR A 378 -9.54 -14.25 13.10
CA THR A 378 -9.62 -13.95 14.52
C THR A 378 -8.42 -13.18 15.05
N ALA A 379 -8.69 -12.22 15.90
CA ALA A 379 -7.72 -11.45 16.66
C ALA A 379 -8.41 -10.71 17.81
N GLU A 380 -7.61 -10.12 18.69
CA GLU A 380 -8.12 -9.11 19.61
C GLU A 380 -8.20 -7.72 18.94
N THR A 381 -8.90 -6.76 19.57
CA THR A 381 -9.28 -5.44 18.98
C THR A 381 -8.12 -4.74 18.28
N GLU A 382 -6.93 -4.71 18.87
CA GLU A 382 -5.75 -4.01 18.35
C GLU A 382 -5.28 -4.55 16.98
N LYS A 383 -5.51 -5.82 16.72
CA LYS A 383 -5.08 -6.49 15.47
C LYS A 383 -6.24 -7.00 14.60
N TYR A 384 -7.48 -6.67 14.96
CA TYR A 384 -8.64 -7.10 14.20
C TYR A 384 -8.64 -6.56 12.76
N ALA A 385 -8.35 -5.27 12.58
CA ALA A 385 -8.26 -4.68 11.25
C ALA A 385 -7.15 -5.31 10.39
N HIS A 386 -6.07 -5.79 11.04
CA HIS A 386 -4.94 -6.40 10.33
C HIS A 386 -5.33 -7.74 9.69
N VAL A 387 -5.99 -8.63 10.43
CA VAL A 387 -6.46 -9.92 9.89
C VAL A 387 -7.74 -9.82 9.06
N THR A 388 -8.38 -8.64 8.98
CA THR A 388 -9.59 -8.40 8.19
C THR A 388 -9.34 -7.41 7.06
N PHE A 389 -9.41 -6.11 7.33
CA PHE A 389 -9.29 -5.05 6.34
C PHE A 389 -7.99 -5.12 5.53
N PHE A 390 -6.83 -5.15 6.18
CA PHE A 390 -5.54 -5.18 5.48
C PHE A 390 -5.29 -6.53 4.80
N PHE A 391 -5.56 -7.63 5.47
CA PHE A 391 -5.44 -8.96 4.89
C PHE A 391 -6.35 -9.16 3.67
N ASN A 392 -7.52 -8.55 3.66
CA ASN A 392 -8.47 -8.57 2.55
C ASN A 392 -8.23 -7.45 1.50
N GLY A 393 -7.02 -6.88 1.46
CA GLY A 393 -6.64 -5.92 0.41
C GLY A 393 -7.31 -4.55 0.51
N GLY A 394 -7.72 -4.14 1.72
CA GLY A 394 -8.43 -2.89 1.97
C GLY A 394 -9.96 -3.02 1.93
N ARG A 395 -10.48 -4.25 1.96
CA ARG A 395 -11.91 -4.53 1.99
C ARG A 395 -12.43 -4.67 3.41
N GLU A 396 -13.39 -3.83 3.80
CA GLU A 396 -14.02 -3.85 5.12
C GLU A 396 -15.02 -4.99 5.29
N ALA A 397 -15.89 -5.19 4.29
CA ALA A 397 -16.93 -6.21 4.34
C ALA A 397 -16.35 -7.62 4.21
N PRO A 398 -16.80 -8.59 5.02
CA PRO A 398 -16.38 -9.97 4.89
C PRO A 398 -16.74 -10.55 3.51
N TYR A 399 -15.97 -11.52 3.07
CA TYR A 399 -16.30 -12.33 1.89
C TYR A 399 -17.37 -13.38 2.22
N GLU A 400 -17.99 -13.94 1.20
CA GLU A 400 -18.90 -15.06 1.40
C GLU A 400 -18.15 -16.25 2.03
N GLY A 401 -18.72 -16.81 3.10
CA GLY A 401 -18.08 -17.89 3.86
C GLY A 401 -16.98 -17.42 4.84
N GLU A 402 -16.72 -16.13 4.95
CA GLU A 402 -15.82 -15.55 5.94
C GLU A 402 -16.56 -15.23 7.23
N GLU A 403 -16.14 -15.87 8.32
CA GLU A 403 -16.58 -15.55 9.68
C GLU A 403 -15.44 -14.86 10.45
N ARG A 404 -15.82 -14.06 11.44
CA ARG A 404 -14.87 -13.25 12.22
C ARG A 404 -15.12 -13.42 13.71
N ILE A 405 -14.06 -13.70 14.47
CA ILE A 405 -14.08 -13.69 15.94
C ILE A 405 -13.24 -12.51 16.40
N LEU A 406 -13.90 -11.52 16.97
CA LEU A 406 -13.26 -10.38 17.63
C LEU A 406 -13.26 -10.61 19.14
N VAL A 407 -12.08 -10.49 19.76
CA VAL A 407 -11.91 -10.48 21.21
C VAL A 407 -11.54 -9.07 21.66
N ALA A 408 -12.21 -8.54 22.68
CA ALA A 408 -11.90 -7.21 23.17
C ALA A 408 -10.51 -7.18 23.84
N SER A 409 -9.65 -6.24 23.44
CA SER A 409 -8.39 -5.99 24.15
C SER A 409 -8.64 -5.43 25.54
N PRO A 410 -7.75 -5.67 26.52
CA PRO A 410 -7.95 -5.20 27.87
C PRO A 410 -7.92 -3.66 27.95
N LYS A 411 -8.82 -3.09 28.76
CA LYS A 411 -8.91 -1.64 28.96
C LYS A 411 -7.91 -1.18 30.03
N VAL A 412 -6.63 -1.17 29.66
CA VAL A 412 -5.53 -0.68 30.49
C VAL A 412 -4.90 0.56 29.86
N ALA A 413 -4.17 1.36 30.64
CA ALA A 413 -3.53 2.58 30.12
C ALA A 413 -2.41 2.23 29.14
N THR A 414 -1.60 1.22 29.48
CA THR A 414 -0.52 0.68 28.65
C THR A 414 -0.48 -0.84 28.84
N TYR A 415 -0.05 -1.59 27.83
CA TYR A 415 -0.16 -3.06 27.84
C TYR A 415 0.92 -3.77 28.67
N ASP A 416 1.93 -3.07 29.17
CA ASP A 416 2.85 -3.57 30.20
C ASP A 416 2.13 -3.90 31.52
N LEU A 417 1.00 -3.25 31.79
CA LEU A 417 0.16 -3.52 32.96
C LEU A 417 -0.62 -4.84 32.85
N LYS A 418 -0.75 -5.38 31.64
CA LYS A 418 -1.41 -6.66 31.35
C LYS A 418 -0.79 -7.32 30.11
N PRO A 419 0.45 -7.86 30.21
CA PRO A 419 1.21 -8.33 29.04
C PRO A 419 0.58 -9.51 28.29
N GLU A 420 -0.18 -10.37 28.99
CA GLU A 420 -0.94 -11.45 28.35
C GLU A 420 -2.09 -10.93 27.49
N MET A 421 -2.46 -9.65 27.63
CA MET A 421 -3.55 -9.00 26.91
C MET A 421 -4.81 -9.87 26.91
N SER A 422 -5.34 -10.22 25.73
CA SER A 422 -6.47 -11.15 25.59
C SER A 422 -6.08 -12.46 24.88
N ALA A 423 -4.78 -12.80 24.86
CA ALA A 423 -4.28 -13.97 24.11
C ALA A 423 -4.95 -15.28 24.53
N TYR A 424 -5.16 -15.49 25.82
CA TYR A 424 -5.82 -16.71 26.31
C TYR A 424 -7.28 -16.80 25.87
N GLU A 425 -8.03 -15.69 25.83
CA GLU A 425 -9.40 -15.68 25.33
C GLU A 425 -9.45 -15.90 23.80
N VAL A 426 -8.52 -15.29 23.05
CA VAL A 426 -8.35 -15.55 21.61
C VAL A 426 -8.09 -17.03 21.38
N LYS A 427 -7.15 -17.62 22.11
CA LYS A 427 -6.80 -19.04 22.05
C LYS A 427 -8.02 -19.92 22.37
N ASP A 428 -8.75 -19.64 23.45
CA ASP A 428 -9.89 -20.46 23.88
C ASP A 428 -11.01 -20.48 22.82
N LYS A 429 -11.34 -19.30 22.25
CA LYS A 429 -12.35 -19.18 21.17
C LYS A 429 -11.87 -19.85 19.88
N LEU A 430 -10.59 -19.70 19.54
CA LEU A 430 -10.01 -20.33 18.37
C LEU A 430 -10.02 -21.86 18.48
N VAL A 431 -9.59 -22.42 19.62
CA VAL A 431 -9.60 -23.85 19.91
C VAL A 431 -11.04 -24.41 19.81
N ALA A 432 -12.02 -23.70 20.35
CA ALA A 432 -13.44 -24.10 20.20
C ALA A 432 -13.87 -24.10 18.73
N ALA A 433 -13.54 -23.07 17.97
CA ALA A 433 -13.88 -22.95 16.56
C ALA A 433 -13.21 -24.02 15.67
N LEU A 434 -11.93 -24.36 15.95
CA LEU A 434 -11.22 -25.44 15.25
C LEU A 434 -11.91 -26.80 15.46
N LYS A 435 -12.41 -27.06 16.68
CA LYS A 435 -13.12 -28.30 17.02
C LYS A 435 -14.52 -28.41 16.39
N GLU A 436 -15.11 -27.30 15.91
CA GLU A 436 -16.36 -27.33 15.13
C GLU A 436 -16.20 -27.99 13.77
N ASP A 437 -14.98 -28.14 13.28
CA ASP A 437 -14.63 -28.76 12.00
C ASP A 437 -15.34 -28.11 10.79
N LYS A 438 -15.49 -26.79 10.85
CA LYS A 438 -16.35 -26.03 9.93
C LYS A 438 -15.57 -25.26 8.87
N TYR A 439 -14.31 -24.88 9.15
CA TYR A 439 -13.53 -24.00 8.31
C TYR A 439 -12.45 -24.75 7.55
N ASP A 440 -12.24 -24.34 6.30
CA ASP A 440 -11.17 -24.85 5.43
C ASP A 440 -9.88 -24.05 5.64
N PHE A 441 -10.00 -22.75 5.95
CA PHE A 441 -8.89 -21.85 6.26
C PHE A 441 -9.16 -21.07 7.53
N VAL A 442 -8.13 -20.89 8.34
CA VAL A 442 -8.19 -20.08 9.56
C VAL A 442 -6.96 -19.19 9.64
N VAL A 443 -7.16 -17.92 9.99
CA VAL A 443 -6.08 -17.00 10.31
C VAL A 443 -6.27 -16.39 11.69
N VAL A 444 -5.20 -16.36 12.47
CA VAL A 444 -5.15 -15.73 13.81
C VAL A 444 -3.93 -14.83 13.93
N ASN A 445 -4.11 -13.68 14.59
CA ASN A 445 -3.01 -12.83 15.05
C ASN A 445 -3.00 -12.76 16.58
N PHE A 446 -1.82 -12.95 17.17
CA PHE A 446 -1.54 -12.69 18.58
C PHE A 446 -0.80 -11.37 18.73
N ALA A 447 -1.47 -10.37 19.28
CA ALA A 447 -1.05 -8.96 19.32
C ALA A 447 0.06 -8.64 20.35
N ASN A 448 0.31 -9.56 21.26
CA ASN A 448 1.04 -9.31 22.50
C ASN A 448 2.45 -8.74 22.26
N GLY A 449 3.20 -9.33 21.36
CA GLY A 449 4.58 -8.92 21.10
C GLY A 449 4.68 -7.47 20.68
N ASP A 450 3.81 -7.01 19.80
CA ASP A 450 3.79 -5.64 19.26
C ASP A 450 3.31 -4.63 20.31
N MET A 451 2.14 -4.87 20.85
CA MET A 451 1.50 -3.91 21.75
C MET A 451 2.26 -3.73 23.05
N VAL A 452 2.84 -4.80 23.58
CA VAL A 452 3.71 -4.74 24.77
C VAL A 452 5.12 -4.26 24.40
N GLY A 453 5.62 -4.64 23.24
CA GLY A 453 6.92 -4.18 22.71
C GLY A 453 7.03 -2.66 22.63
N HIS A 454 5.97 -1.99 22.18
CA HIS A 454 5.90 -0.54 22.12
C HIS A 454 5.98 0.17 23.49
N THR A 455 5.79 -0.55 24.60
CA THR A 455 5.95 0.03 25.95
C THR A 455 7.41 0.16 26.38
N GLY A 456 8.30 -0.64 25.79
CA GLY A 456 9.72 -0.69 26.13
C GLY A 456 10.01 -1.31 27.51
N VAL A 457 9.02 -1.95 28.15
CA VAL A 457 9.18 -2.59 29.45
C VAL A 457 9.61 -4.05 29.27
N TYR A 458 10.89 -4.32 29.45
CA TYR A 458 11.53 -5.61 29.13
C TYR A 458 10.82 -6.81 29.79
N GLU A 459 10.57 -6.75 31.09
CA GLU A 459 9.91 -7.82 31.84
C GLU A 459 8.46 -8.07 31.38
N ALA A 460 7.80 -7.03 30.92
CA ALA A 460 6.46 -7.16 30.34
C ALA A 460 6.51 -7.87 28.99
N ILE A 461 7.51 -7.56 28.15
CA ILE A 461 7.71 -8.23 26.86
C ILE A 461 8.02 -9.72 27.10
N GLU A 462 8.85 -10.08 28.09
CA GLU A 462 9.08 -11.48 28.47
C GLU A 462 7.77 -12.21 28.85
N ALA A 463 6.92 -11.55 29.64
CA ALA A 463 5.64 -12.13 30.05
C ALA A 463 4.70 -12.31 28.85
N ALA A 464 4.67 -11.35 27.92
CA ALA A 464 3.91 -11.42 26.68
C ALA A 464 4.36 -12.60 25.80
N VAL A 465 5.68 -12.76 25.60
CA VAL A 465 6.28 -13.86 24.82
C VAL A 465 5.92 -15.22 25.42
N LYS A 466 6.00 -15.38 26.76
CA LYS A 466 5.61 -16.61 27.46
C LYS A 466 4.12 -16.93 27.29
N ALA A 467 3.25 -15.93 27.36
CA ALA A 467 1.81 -16.11 27.16
C ALA A 467 1.50 -16.59 25.73
N VAL A 468 2.17 -16.01 24.73
CA VAL A 468 2.03 -16.41 23.31
C VAL A 468 2.52 -17.85 23.10
N ASP A 469 3.70 -18.23 23.63
CA ASP A 469 4.21 -19.61 23.53
C ASP A 469 3.21 -20.65 24.08
N THR A 470 2.57 -20.33 25.20
CA THR A 470 1.52 -21.17 25.80
C THR A 470 0.30 -21.30 24.88
N CYS A 471 -0.13 -20.19 24.29
CA CYS A 471 -1.28 -20.18 23.37
C CYS A 471 -0.97 -20.95 22.08
N VAL A 472 0.22 -20.77 21.51
CA VAL A 472 0.68 -21.50 20.32
C VAL A 472 0.61 -22.99 20.55
N ASN A 473 1.07 -23.49 21.71
CA ASN A 473 1.03 -24.91 22.05
C ASN A 473 -0.39 -25.49 21.94
N GLU A 474 -1.35 -24.90 22.64
CA GLU A 474 -2.73 -25.43 22.66
C GLU A 474 -3.41 -25.35 21.31
N VAL A 475 -3.19 -24.25 20.56
CA VAL A 475 -3.78 -24.07 19.23
C VAL A 475 -3.20 -25.05 18.23
N VAL A 476 -1.87 -25.21 18.19
CA VAL A 476 -1.21 -26.12 17.23
C VAL A 476 -1.57 -27.57 17.50
N GLU A 477 -1.55 -28.01 18.76
CA GLU A 477 -1.93 -29.39 19.09
C GLU A 477 -3.42 -29.65 18.74
N THR A 478 -4.32 -28.69 19.02
CA THR A 478 -5.72 -28.83 18.58
C THR A 478 -5.85 -28.87 17.06
N ALA A 479 -5.13 -27.99 16.34
CA ALA A 479 -5.17 -27.94 14.88
C ALA A 479 -4.72 -29.28 14.27
N LYS A 480 -3.67 -29.89 14.81
CA LYS A 480 -3.20 -31.24 14.40
C LYS A 480 -4.28 -32.31 14.63
N GLU A 481 -4.91 -32.31 15.83
CA GLU A 481 -5.97 -33.26 16.17
C GLU A 481 -7.15 -33.23 15.21
N VAL A 482 -7.49 -32.04 14.66
CA VAL A 482 -8.62 -31.86 13.75
C VAL A 482 -8.21 -31.73 12.27
N GLY A 483 -6.93 -32.05 11.95
CA GLY A 483 -6.44 -32.26 10.58
C GLY A 483 -6.04 -30.98 9.83
N TYR A 484 -5.69 -29.89 10.54
CA TYR A 484 -5.07 -28.71 9.91
C TYR A 484 -3.56 -28.91 9.77
N GLU A 485 -3.02 -28.45 8.64
CA GLU A 485 -1.60 -28.11 8.54
C GLU A 485 -1.42 -26.63 8.90
N THR A 486 -0.38 -26.28 9.66
CA THR A 486 -0.22 -24.95 10.23
C THR A 486 1.04 -24.26 9.73
N ILE A 487 0.92 -23.01 9.28
CA ILE A 487 2.04 -22.11 9.07
C ILE A 487 2.06 -21.09 10.20
N ILE A 488 3.22 -20.93 10.85
CA ILE A 488 3.46 -19.94 11.90
C ILE A 488 4.49 -18.95 11.39
N ILE A 489 4.15 -17.67 11.44
CA ILE A 489 5.00 -16.55 10.99
C ILE A 489 4.92 -15.39 11.97
N ALA A 490 5.71 -14.34 11.71
CA ALA A 490 5.42 -12.98 12.15
C ALA A 490 5.32 -12.04 10.93
N ASP A 491 4.78 -10.88 11.12
CA ASP A 491 4.61 -9.85 10.09
C ASP A 491 5.73 -8.81 10.07
N HIS A 492 6.42 -8.62 11.19
CA HIS A 492 7.66 -7.85 11.37
C HIS A 492 8.31 -8.19 12.71
N GLY A 493 9.45 -7.58 13.05
CA GLY A 493 10.11 -7.74 14.34
C GLY A 493 10.02 -6.49 15.23
N ASN A 494 10.16 -6.66 16.54
CA ASN A 494 10.35 -5.64 17.56
C ASN A 494 10.92 -6.28 18.84
N ALA A 495 10.25 -7.29 19.44
CA ALA A 495 10.66 -7.96 20.67
C ALA A 495 12.04 -8.68 20.56
N ASP A 496 12.50 -8.91 19.36
CA ASP A 496 13.84 -9.39 19.02
C ASP A 496 14.94 -8.31 19.15
N ASN A 497 14.56 -7.04 19.40
CA ASN A 497 15.47 -5.90 19.52
C ASN A 497 14.92 -4.83 20.47
N ALA A 498 14.54 -5.22 21.69
CA ALA A 498 13.89 -4.34 22.69
C ALA A 498 14.84 -3.36 23.40
N LEU A 499 16.16 -3.43 23.18
CA LEU A 499 17.15 -2.51 23.75
C LEU A 499 18.04 -1.89 22.67
N ASN A 500 18.26 -0.59 22.79
CA ASN A 500 19.28 0.14 22.03
C ASN A 500 20.70 -0.28 22.47
N SER A 501 21.69 0.09 21.67
CA SER A 501 23.11 -0.22 21.95
C SER A 501 23.63 0.37 23.27
N ASP A 502 23.01 1.44 23.76
CA ASP A 502 23.31 2.08 25.05
C ASP A 502 22.54 1.47 26.24
N GLY A 503 21.69 0.45 25.98
CA GLY A 503 20.89 -0.23 26.97
C GLY A 503 19.56 0.48 27.31
N THR A 504 19.22 1.56 26.64
CA THR A 504 17.89 2.18 26.77
C THR A 504 16.83 1.38 26.02
N PRO A 505 15.54 1.44 26.43
CA PRO A 505 14.46 0.76 25.71
C PRO A 505 14.38 1.17 24.23
N ASN A 506 14.24 0.18 23.36
CA ASN A 506 13.89 0.39 21.96
C ASN A 506 12.43 -0.03 21.74
N THR A 507 11.59 0.92 21.36
CA THR A 507 10.17 0.71 21.08
C THR A 507 9.83 0.64 19.60
N ALA A 508 10.85 0.80 18.74
CA ALA A 508 10.69 0.74 17.28
C ALA A 508 10.73 -0.70 16.77
N HIS A 509 10.13 -0.92 15.60
CA HIS A 509 10.25 -2.21 14.91
C HIS A 509 11.70 -2.50 14.50
N SER A 510 12.02 -3.75 14.21
CA SER A 510 13.33 -4.16 13.74
C SER A 510 13.36 -4.37 12.22
N LEU A 511 14.57 -4.38 11.65
CA LEU A 511 14.81 -4.76 10.26
C LEU A 511 15.04 -6.27 10.09
N ASN A 512 14.93 -7.03 11.18
CA ASN A 512 15.26 -8.45 11.20
C ASN A 512 14.21 -9.26 10.41
N ALA A 513 14.65 -10.43 9.92
CA ALA A 513 13.77 -11.41 9.33
C ALA A 513 12.84 -12.02 10.40
N VAL A 514 11.75 -12.62 9.95
CA VAL A 514 10.77 -13.30 10.80
C VAL A 514 10.73 -14.80 10.49
N PRO A 515 10.28 -15.66 11.43
CA PRO A 515 10.22 -17.09 11.19
C PRO A 515 9.11 -17.48 10.21
N PHE A 516 9.34 -18.60 9.52
CA PHE A 516 8.34 -19.37 8.80
C PHE A 516 8.47 -20.80 9.24
N ILE A 517 7.51 -21.32 10.03
CA ILE A 517 7.50 -22.68 10.53
C ILE A 517 6.30 -23.41 9.93
N TYR A 518 6.54 -24.57 9.32
CA TYR A 518 5.50 -25.40 8.71
C TYR A 518 5.25 -26.65 9.52
N VAL A 519 4.14 -26.69 10.24
CA VAL A 519 3.73 -27.83 11.07
C VAL A 519 2.91 -28.78 10.21
N THR A 520 3.49 -29.92 9.89
CA THR A 520 2.92 -30.97 9.03
C THR A 520 3.34 -32.36 9.51
N GLU A 521 2.55 -33.36 9.16
CA GLU A 521 2.91 -34.75 9.37
C GLU A 521 3.87 -35.30 8.29
N ASN A 522 4.01 -34.58 7.17
CA ASN A 522 4.92 -34.95 6.09
C ASN A 522 6.38 -34.80 6.53
N LYS A 523 7.04 -35.93 6.77
CA LYS A 523 8.45 -35.97 7.24
C LYS A 523 9.46 -35.54 6.17
N ASP A 524 9.08 -35.56 4.89
CA ASP A 524 9.94 -35.20 3.77
C ASP A 524 9.76 -33.73 3.36
N ALA A 525 8.81 -33.00 3.96
CA ALA A 525 8.56 -31.61 3.68
C ALA A 525 9.79 -30.75 3.99
N LYS A 526 10.06 -29.81 3.09
CA LYS A 526 11.11 -28.81 3.22
C LYS A 526 10.53 -27.44 2.95
N VAL A 527 11.15 -26.40 3.49
CA VAL A 527 10.76 -25.02 3.26
C VAL A 527 11.97 -24.17 2.86
N GLU A 528 11.72 -23.14 2.07
CA GLU A 528 12.75 -22.19 1.61
C GLU A 528 12.55 -20.81 2.25
N ASN A 529 13.61 -20.00 2.28
CA ASN A 529 13.50 -18.60 2.68
C ASN A 529 12.71 -17.80 1.64
N GLY A 530 12.00 -16.79 2.09
CA GLY A 530 11.18 -15.96 1.22
C GLY A 530 10.86 -14.57 1.79
N VAL A 531 9.72 -14.05 1.37
CA VAL A 531 9.15 -12.79 1.82
C VAL A 531 7.71 -13.00 2.29
N LEU A 532 7.10 -12.02 2.95
CA LEU A 532 5.71 -12.13 3.45
C LEU A 532 4.70 -12.44 2.34
N ALA A 533 4.93 -11.97 1.12
CA ALA A 533 4.11 -12.25 -0.05
C ALA A 533 4.06 -13.73 -0.47
N ASP A 534 4.98 -14.55 0.01
CA ASP A 534 5.08 -15.97 -0.33
C ASP A 534 4.18 -16.85 0.56
N VAL A 535 3.56 -16.27 1.59
CA VAL A 535 2.73 -17.00 2.56
C VAL A 535 1.42 -17.47 1.93
N ALA A 536 0.67 -16.61 1.23
CA ALA A 536 -0.58 -17.01 0.59
C ALA A 536 -0.40 -18.11 -0.46
N PRO A 537 0.59 -18.07 -1.39
CA PRO A 537 0.89 -19.18 -2.27
C PRO A 537 1.18 -20.49 -1.53
N SER A 538 1.86 -20.42 -0.38
CA SER A 538 2.17 -21.61 0.44
C SER A 538 0.91 -22.16 1.12
N ILE A 539 -0.01 -21.32 1.58
CA ILE A 539 -1.33 -21.74 2.09
C ILE A 539 -2.15 -22.41 0.99
N LEU A 540 -2.23 -21.81 -0.21
CA LEU A 540 -2.96 -22.39 -1.33
C LEU A 540 -2.40 -23.77 -1.73
N HIS A 541 -1.07 -23.94 -1.66
CA HIS A 541 -0.44 -25.25 -1.89
C HIS A 541 -0.90 -26.30 -0.87
N ILE A 542 -0.95 -25.96 0.43
CA ILE A 542 -1.48 -26.85 1.47
C ILE A 542 -2.92 -27.25 1.16
N MET A 543 -3.75 -26.28 0.75
CA MET A 543 -5.16 -26.50 0.44
C MET A 543 -5.39 -27.23 -0.88
N GLY A 544 -4.35 -27.49 -1.68
CA GLY A 544 -4.46 -28.10 -3.00
C GLY A 544 -5.14 -27.21 -4.04
N LEU A 545 -5.07 -25.89 -3.85
CA LEU A 545 -5.65 -24.89 -4.73
C LEU A 545 -4.58 -24.32 -5.69
N GLU A 546 -5.01 -23.99 -6.90
CA GLU A 546 -4.16 -23.29 -7.87
C GLU A 546 -3.90 -21.85 -7.43
N GLN A 547 -2.68 -21.36 -7.64
CA GLN A 547 -2.30 -19.99 -7.36
C GLN A 547 -2.87 -19.04 -8.43
N PRO A 548 -3.62 -17.98 -8.07
CA PRO A 548 -4.07 -16.96 -9.03
C PRO A 548 -2.89 -16.25 -9.69
N ALA A 549 -3.05 -15.84 -10.95
CA ALA A 549 -1.99 -15.14 -11.71
C ALA A 549 -1.55 -13.82 -11.05
N ASP A 550 -2.46 -13.15 -10.34
CA ASP A 550 -2.17 -11.91 -9.62
C ASP A 550 -1.28 -12.12 -8.39
N MET A 551 -1.24 -13.31 -7.83
CA MET A 551 -0.32 -13.66 -6.75
C MET A 551 1.05 -13.99 -7.35
N THR A 552 2.00 -13.05 -7.24
CA THR A 552 3.37 -13.20 -7.77
C THR A 552 4.35 -13.79 -6.77
N GLY A 553 3.93 -14.01 -5.53
CA GLY A 553 4.69 -14.71 -4.50
C GLY A 553 4.97 -16.17 -4.89
N LYS A 554 5.89 -16.81 -4.21
CA LYS A 554 6.31 -18.19 -4.47
C LYS A 554 5.81 -19.12 -3.38
N CYS A 555 5.42 -20.33 -3.75
CA CYS A 555 5.25 -21.38 -2.74
C CYS A 555 6.60 -21.74 -2.11
N LEU A 556 6.72 -21.63 -0.80
CA LEU A 556 7.94 -21.95 -0.06
C LEU A 556 8.04 -23.43 0.33
N ILE A 557 6.97 -24.19 0.23
CA ILE A 557 6.89 -25.61 0.59
C ILE A 557 7.34 -26.47 -0.61
N LYS A 558 8.24 -27.42 -0.33
CA LYS A 558 8.81 -28.35 -1.31
C LYS A 558 8.52 -29.80 -0.94
#